data_7c5ae01a5db233b6221a4490390995bb
#
_entry.id   7c5ae01a5db233b6221a4490390995bb
#
_cell.length_a   1.000
_cell.length_b   1.000
_cell.length_c   1.000
_cell.angle_alpha   90.00
_cell.angle_beta   90.00
_cell.angle_gamma   90.00
#
_symmetry.space_group_name_H-M   'P 1'
#
loop_
_entity.id
_entity.type
_entity.pdbx_description
1 polymer ?
#
loop_
_entity_poly.entity_id
_entity_poly.type
_entity_poly.pdbx_seq_one_letter_code
_entity_poly.pdbx_strand_id
1 'polypeptide(L)'
;MSEPSYNLDDMIGGWFVGDFDPSVVKTDAFEVGVKSYKAGDRDARHYHKIAREITLVVSGRVRMLDREWGEGSLIVIEPGTVNAFEALTDATLTVVKIP
;
A
#
# COMPACT_ATOMS: atom_id res chain seq x y z
N MET A 1 -15.14 -29.80 -3.92
CA MET A 1 -15.41 -28.40 -4.20
C MET A 1 -14.16 -27.58 -3.94
N SER A 2 -13.78 -26.75 -4.87
CA SER A 2 -12.59 -25.93 -4.70
C SER A 2 -12.98 -24.58 -4.06
N GLU A 3 -12.13 -24.11 -3.19
CA GLU A 3 -12.24 -22.75 -2.68
C GLU A 3 -11.87 -21.75 -3.77
N PRO A 4 -12.53 -20.58 -3.83
CA PRO A 4 -12.04 -19.51 -4.70
C PRO A 4 -10.60 -19.17 -4.31
N SER A 5 -9.76 -19.06 -5.32
CA SER A 5 -8.37 -18.67 -5.09
C SER A 5 -7.92 -17.72 -6.18
N TYR A 6 -7.00 -16.84 -5.82
CA TYR A 6 -6.51 -15.76 -6.66
C TYR A 6 -5.01 -15.69 -6.52
N ASN A 7 -4.36 -15.06 -7.48
CA ASN A 7 -2.93 -14.80 -7.42
C ASN A 7 -2.71 -13.29 -7.44
N LEU A 8 -1.82 -12.82 -6.59
CA LEU A 8 -1.52 -11.38 -6.51
C LEU A 8 -1.04 -10.83 -7.86
N ASP A 9 -0.33 -11.64 -8.63
CA ASP A 9 0.18 -11.22 -9.95
C ASP A 9 -0.94 -10.94 -10.96
N ASP A 10 -2.16 -11.45 -10.71
CA ASP A 10 -3.31 -11.18 -11.55
C ASP A 10 -4.00 -9.87 -11.20
N MET A 11 -3.59 -9.23 -10.12
CA MET A 11 -4.15 -7.96 -9.65
C MET A 11 -3.44 -6.78 -10.28
N ILE A 12 -4.13 -5.65 -10.37
CA ILE A 12 -3.56 -4.43 -10.95
C ILE A 12 -2.86 -3.64 -9.85
N GLY A 13 -1.54 -3.44 -10.03
CA GLY A 13 -0.75 -2.65 -9.09
C GLY A 13 -0.67 -3.23 -7.69
N GLY A 14 -0.99 -4.53 -7.52
CA GLY A 14 -0.98 -5.20 -6.23
C GLY A 14 -2.25 -5.00 -5.40
N TRP A 15 -3.24 -4.25 -5.90
CA TRP A 15 -4.51 -4.01 -5.20
C TRP A 15 -5.44 -5.20 -5.36
N PHE A 16 -5.93 -5.79 -4.26
CA PHE A 16 -6.72 -7.01 -4.33
C PHE A 16 -8.04 -6.95 -3.55
N VAL A 17 -8.32 -5.90 -2.80
CA VAL A 17 -9.62 -5.63 -2.17
C VAL A 17 -9.98 -4.18 -2.43
N GLY A 18 -11.18 -3.92 -2.92
CA GLY A 18 -11.66 -2.58 -3.18
C GLY A 18 -12.78 -2.56 -4.21
N ASP A 19 -13.25 -1.35 -4.53
CA ASP A 19 -14.32 -1.16 -5.51
C ASP A 19 -13.72 -1.04 -6.92
N PHE A 20 -13.11 -2.12 -7.38
CA PHE A 20 -12.47 -2.21 -8.69
C PHE A 20 -12.41 -3.66 -9.15
N ASP A 21 -12.08 -3.87 -10.42
CA ASP A 21 -11.87 -5.18 -11.03
C ASP A 21 -10.46 -5.27 -11.62
N PRO A 22 -9.72 -6.38 -11.40
CA PRO A 22 -10.07 -7.52 -10.57
C PRO A 22 -9.97 -7.20 -9.07
N SER A 23 -10.72 -7.94 -8.25
CA SER A 23 -10.69 -7.84 -6.80
C SER A 23 -11.17 -9.16 -6.21
N VAL A 24 -10.57 -9.59 -5.10
CA VAL A 24 -11.01 -10.81 -4.43
C VAL A 24 -12.29 -10.58 -3.63
N VAL A 25 -12.49 -9.35 -3.15
CA VAL A 25 -13.73 -8.88 -2.53
C VAL A 25 -13.95 -7.45 -3.02
N LYS A 26 -15.08 -7.26 -3.69
CA LYS A 26 -15.43 -5.93 -4.20
C LYS A 26 -16.20 -5.17 -3.12
N THR A 27 -15.63 -4.08 -2.65
CA THR A 27 -16.21 -3.26 -1.57
C THR A 27 -15.72 -1.83 -1.67
N ASP A 28 -16.55 -0.88 -1.28
CA ASP A 28 -16.16 0.53 -1.15
C ASP A 28 -15.79 0.91 0.29
N ALA A 29 -15.83 -0.06 1.21
CA ALA A 29 -15.55 0.21 2.61
C ALA A 29 -14.05 0.40 2.89
N PHE A 30 -13.19 -0.26 2.12
CA PHE A 30 -11.74 -0.13 2.27
C PHE A 30 -11.05 -0.73 1.05
N GLU A 31 -9.74 -0.45 0.93
CA GLU A 31 -8.89 -1.03 -0.11
C GLU A 31 -7.68 -1.66 0.54
N VAL A 32 -7.22 -2.79 0.00
CA VAL A 32 -6.04 -3.48 0.48
C VAL A 32 -5.15 -3.84 -0.71
N GLY A 33 -3.86 -3.59 -0.57
CA GLY A 33 -2.90 -3.95 -1.59
C GLY A 33 -1.54 -4.31 -1.01
N VAL A 34 -0.77 -5.04 -1.80
CA VAL A 34 0.63 -5.32 -1.52
C VAL A 34 1.45 -4.68 -2.63
N LYS A 35 2.39 -3.82 -2.24
CA LYS A 35 3.21 -3.05 -3.17
C LYS A 35 4.65 -3.49 -3.05
N SER A 36 5.27 -3.81 -4.18
CA SER A 36 6.69 -4.17 -4.24
C SER A 36 7.45 -3.09 -4.99
N TYR A 37 8.57 -2.66 -4.42
CA TYR A 37 9.39 -1.58 -4.97
C TYR A 37 10.84 -2.03 -5.08
N LYS A 38 11.55 -1.44 -6.04
CA LYS A 38 13.00 -1.56 -6.16
C LYS A 38 13.66 -0.38 -5.47
N ALA A 39 14.88 -0.60 -4.97
CA ALA A 39 15.68 0.49 -4.40
C ALA A 39 15.70 1.68 -5.37
N GLY A 40 15.39 2.87 -4.86
CA GLY A 40 15.35 4.10 -5.64
C GLY A 40 13.99 4.45 -6.23
N ASP A 41 13.01 3.55 -6.18
CA ASP A 41 11.64 3.88 -6.62
C ASP A 41 11.07 4.99 -5.75
N ARG A 42 10.36 5.92 -6.39
CA ARG A 42 9.78 7.09 -5.72
C ARG A 42 8.38 7.35 -6.20
N ASP A 43 7.55 7.85 -5.29
CA ASP A 43 6.27 8.48 -5.63
C ASP A 43 6.33 9.95 -5.27
N ALA A 44 5.70 10.79 -6.10
CA ALA A 44 5.66 12.23 -5.87
C ALA A 44 4.86 12.57 -4.60
N ARG A 45 5.10 13.76 -4.05
CA ARG A 45 4.29 14.27 -2.94
C ARG A 45 2.83 14.30 -3.33
N HIS A 46 1.99 13.74 -2.46
CA HIS A 46 0.55 13.71 -2.66
C HIS A 46 -0.15 13.57 -1.31
N TYR A 47 -1.47 13.75 -1.31
CA TYR A 47 -2.29 13.51 -0.14
C TYR A 47 -3.65 12.98 -0.56
N HIS A 48 -4.32 12.29 0.35
CA HIS A 48 -5.71 11.86 0.19
C HIS A 48 -6.60 12.77 1.03
N LYS A 49 -7.70 13.24 0.45
CA LYS A 49 -8.57 14.19 1.13
C LYS A 49 -9.34 13.56 2.28
N ILE A 50 -9.80 12.33 2.10
CA ILE A 50 -10.69 11.67 3.06
C ILE A 50 -10.17 10.30 3.51
N ALA A 51 -9.27 9.68 2.77
CA ALA A 51 -8.78 8.34 3.11
C ALA A 51 -7.69 8.39 4.17
N ARG A 52 -7.81 7.50 5.16
CA ARG A 52 -6.73 7.16 6.06
C ARG A 52 -5.97 5.99 5.46
N GLU A 53 -4.65 6.05 5.48
CA GLU A 53 -3.81 4.98 4.96
C GLU A 53 -3.02 4.35 6.09
N ILE A 54 -2.98 3.01 6.11
CA ILE A 54 -2.14 2.26 7.04
C ILE A 54 -1.17 1.47 6.19
N THR A 55 0.13 1.63 6.45
CA THR A 55 1.19 0.92 5.73
C THR A 55 1.99 0.08 6.70
N LEU A 56 2.14 -1.20 6.38
CA LEU A 56 3.06 -2.10 7.06
C LEU A 56 4.27 -2.32 6.16
N VAL A 57 5.46 -2.05 6.67
CA VAL A 57 6.70 -2.41 5.98
C VAL A 57 6.96 -3.89 6.26
N VAL A 58 6.70 -4.73 5.27
CA VAL A 58 6.91 -6.17 5.38
C VAL A 58 8.39 -6.49 5.30
N SER A 59 9.10 -5.85 4.37
CA SER A 59 10.55 -6.04 4.21
C SER A 59 11.16 -4.78 3.60
N GLY A 60 12.45 -4.60 3.85
CA GLY A 60 13.21 -3.47 3.32
C GLY A 60 13.11 -2.22 4.16
N ARG A 61 13.60 -1.11 3.60
CA ARG A 61 13.59 0.21 4.22
C ARG A 61 13.03 1.24 3.27
N VAL A 62 12.23 2.15 3.81
CA VAL A 62 11.56 3.18 3.03
C VAL A 62 11.68 4.53 3.74
N ARG A 63 11.50 5.62 2.98
CA ARG A 63 11.33 6.96 3.52
C ARG A 63 9.90 7.39 3.25
N MET A 64 9.19 7.74 4.31
CA MET A 64 7.81 8.26 4.30
C MET A 64 7.68 9.27 5.43
N LEU A 65 6.85 10.28 5.25
CA LEU A 65 6.63 11.34 6.25
C LEU A 65 7.97 11.95 6.72
N ASP A 66 8.89 12.14 5.77
CA ASP A 66 10.21 12.75 5.97
C ASP A 66 11.09 12.01 7.00
N ARG A 67 10.88 10.70 7.17
CA ARG A 67 11.73 9.86 8.00
C ARG A 67 11.84 8.45 7.44
N GLU A 68 12.85 7.70 7.95
CA GLU A 68 13.08 6.34 7.52
C GLU A 68 12.32 5.33 8.39
N TRP A 69 11.87 4.24 7.75
CA TRP A 69 11.12 3.17 8.40
C TRP A 69 11.69 1.84 7.93
N GLY A 70 11.80 0.89 8.85
CA GLY A 70 12.29 -0.46 8.57
C GLY A 70 11.21 -1.51 8.71
N GLU A 71 11.61 -2.75 8.52
CA GLU A 71 10.75 -3.92 8.61
C GLU A 71 9.96 -3.95 9.91
N GLY A 72 8.68 -4.23 9.80
CA GLY A 72 7.76 -4.29 10.94
C GLY A 72 7.13 -2.96 11.32
N SER A 73 7.54 -1.84 10.71
CA SER A 73 6.94 -0.54 11.00
C SER A 73 5.50 -0.48 10.52
N LEU A 74 4.63 0.08 11.35
CA LEU A 74 3.25 0.40 11.01
C LEU A 74 3.14 1.93 10.95
N ILE A 75 2.75 2.44 9.80
CA ILE A 75 2.71 3.88 9.53
C ILE A 75 1.26 4.25 9.24
N VAL A 76 0.73 5.21 10.00
CA VAL A 76 -0.62 5.73 9.77
C VAL A 76 -0.51 7.10 9.15
N ILE A 77 -1.15 7.28 8.00
CA ILE A 77 -1.20 8.56 7.29
C ILE A 77 -2.64 9.05 7.36
N GLU A 78 -2.86 10.11 8.12
CA GLU A 78 -4.19 10.70 8.28
C GLU A 78 -4.60 11.48 7.02
N PRO A 79 -5.91 11.65 6.77
CA PRO A 79 -6.39 12.46 5.65
C PRO A 79 -5.76 13.85 5.67
N GLY A 80 -5.40 14.34 4.49
CA GLY A 80 -4.80 15.67 4.33
C GLY A 80 -3.31 15.73 4.58
N THR A 81 -2.69 14.65 5.06
CA THR A 81 -1.24 14.64 5.28
C THR A 81 -0.52 14.47 3.94
N VAL A 82 0.36 15.41 3.62
CA VAL A 82 1.20 15.33 2.42
C VAL A 82 2.31 14.34 2.67
N ASN A 83 2.49 13.41 1.76
CA ASN A 83 3.50 12.38 1.85
C ASN A 83 4.19 12.18 0.50
N ALA A 84 5.49 11.94 0.55
CA ALA A 84 6.28 11.45 -0.57
C ALA A 84 6.91 10.13 -0.16
N PHE A 85 7.05 9.20 -1.08
CA PHE A 85 7.57 7.86 -0.83
C PHE A 85 8.88 7.67 -1.58
N GLU A 86 9.82 7.00 -0.93
CA GLU A 86 11.03 6.50 -1.57
C GLU A 86 11.42 5.16 -0.98
N ALA A 87 11.67 4.17 -1.85
CA ALA A 87 12.24 2.90 -1.43
C ALA A 87 13.76 3.06 -1.33
N LEU A 88 14.29 2.95 -0.11
CA LEU A 88 15.73 3.06 0.13
C LEU A 88 16.45 1.77 -0.22
N THR A 89 15.76 0.64 -0.08
CA THR A 89 16.18 -0.68 -0.55
C THR A 89 15.00 -1.27 -1.31
N ASP A 90 15.17 -2.46 -1.89
CA ASP A 90 14.02 -3.24 -2.33
C ASP A 90 13.11 -3.41 -1.13
N ALA A 91 11.81 -3.21 -1.32
CA ALA A 91 10.87 -3.17 -0.21
C ALA A 91 9.52 -3.74 -0.62
N THR A 92 8.83 -4.33 0.34
CA THR A 92 7.46 -4.80 0.19
C THR A 92 6.61 -4.17 1.27
N LEU A 93 5.49 -3.57 0.87
CA LEU A 93 4.55 -2.92 1.77
C LEU A 93 3.17 -3.57 1.63
N THR A 94 2.45 -3.68 2.75
CA THR A 94 1.01 -3.91 2.74
C THR A 94 0.34 -2.59 3.04
N VAL A 95 -0.62 -2.19 2.21
CA VAL A 95 -1.29 -0.90 2.32
C VAL A 95 -2.78 -1.11 2.45
N VAL A 96 -3.38 -0.47 3.45
CA VAL A 96 -4.82 -0.44 3.68
C VAL A 96 -5.28 1.00 3.59
N LYS A 97 -6.29 1.28 2.74
CA LYS A 97 -6.93 2.60 2.68
C LYS A 97 -8.34 2.49 3.22
N ILE A 98 -8.67 3.38 4.12
CA ILE A 98 -10.00 3.47 4.74
C ILE A 98 -10.60 4.82 4.37
N PRO A 99 -11.54 4.84 3.43
CA PRO A 99 -12.19 6.08 3.00
C PRO A 99 -12.99 6.76 4.10
#